data_9f4060c969e291691675a084fe148347
#
_entry.id   9f4060c969e291691675a084fe148347
#
_cell.length_a   1.000
_cell.length_b   1.000
_cell.length_c   1.000
_cell.angle_alpha   90.00
_cell.angle_beta   90.00
_cell.angle_gamma   90.00
#
_symmetry.space_group_name_H-M   'P 1'
#
loop_
_entity.id
_entity.type
_entity.pdbx_description
1 polymer ?
#
loop_
_entity_poly.entity_id
_entity_poly.type
_entity_poly.pdbx_seq_one_letter_code
_entity_poly.pdbx_strand_id
1 'polypeptide(L)'
;MAVRFSFYYAAIFLAVGIHLPFWPAWLKYRGLDAAEISLILSVSVWIRAFANPLIAHFADRSGAHKKVIMISAGGGVITYALFGIADGFWALFVVNLLASAMFMALIPLGENLASRASVEHKFDYGRVRLWGSITFILAAYIGGWVVERSGDEAILWMIIAAMVAAFVAGFSLPRRPARDRPSVRFPAFVLLRQKSFLVFIAAVSLLQSSHAVLYVFGTIHWREAGLPDD
;
A
#
# COMPACT_ATOMS: atom_id res chain seq x y z
N MET A 1 -22.88 -1.06 6.57
CA MET A 1 -21.55 -0.42 6.68
C MET A 1 -20.41 -1.41 6.53
N ALA A 2 -20.38 -2.51 7.29
CA ALA A 2 -19.30 -3.53 7.22
C ALA A 2 -18.96 -3.95 5.78
N VAL A 3 -19.95 -4.35 4.97
CA VAL A 3 -19.75 -4.79 3.57
C VAL A 3 -18.99 -3.78 2.71
N ARG A 4 -19.24 -2.48 2.87
CA ARG A 4 -18.56 -1.42 2.11
C ARG A 4 -17.05 -1.36 2.45
N PHE A 5 -16.73 -1.50 3.73
CA PHE A 5 -15.33 -1.55 4.18
C PHE A 5 -14.67 -2.88 3.79
N SER A 6 -15.38 -4.03 3.87
CA SER A 6 -14.86 -5.31 3.40
C SER A 6 -14.48 -5.25 1.91
N PHE A 7 -15.35 -4.66 1.08
CA PHE A 7 -15.07 -4.47 -0.34
C PHE A 7 -13.85 -3.56 -0.58
N TYR A 8 -13.75 -2.48 0.17
CA TYR A 8 -12.59 -1.59 0.11
C TYR A 8 -11.28 -2.28 0.51
N TYR A 9 -11.29 -3.03 1.63
CA TYR A 9 -10.12 -3.81 2.04
C TYR A 9 -9.75 -4.89 1.03
N ALA A 10 -10.74 -5.61 0.52
CA ALA A 10 -10.52 -6.61 -0.51
C ALA A 10 -9.80 -6.00 -1.73
N ALA A 11 -10.28 -4.85 -2.22
CA ALA A 11 -9.71 -4.20 -3.40
C ALA A 11 -8.27 -3.67 -3.15
N ILE A 12 -8.00 -3.05 -1.98
CA ILE A 12 -6.64 -2.58 -1.67
C ILE A 12 -5.69 -3.74 -1.50
N PHE A 13 -6.10 -4.78 -0.77
CA PHE A 13 -5.23 -5.92 -0.52
C PHE A 13 -5.05 -6.83 -1.73
N LEU A 14 -5.94 -6.77 -2.72
CA LEU A 14 -5.69 -7.30 -4.05
C LEU A 14 -4.44 -6.62 -4.67
N ALA A 15 -4.38 -5.30 -4.64
CA ALA A 15 -3.24 -4.57 -5.17
C ALA A 15 -1.94 -4.85 -4.37
N VAL A 16 -2.03 -4.90 -3.03
CA VAL A 16 -0.88 -5.20 -2.16
C VAL A 16 -0.35 -6.61 -2.40
N GLY A 17 -1.26 -7.60 -2.54
CA GLY A 17 -0.90 -9.01 -2.76
C GLY A 17 -0.20 -9.28 -4.10
N ILE A 18 -0.44 -8.43 -5.10
CA ILE A 18 0.30 -8.47 -6.36
C ILE A 18 1.60 -7.65 -6.26
N HIS A 19 1.49 -6.42 -5.75
CA HIS A 19 2.62 -5.50 -5.70
C HIS A 19 3.78 -6.01 -4.83
N LEU A 20 3.48 -6.52 -3.63
CA LEU A 20 4.51 -6.86 -2.66
C LEU A 20 5.47 -7.95 -3.16
N PRO A 21 5.01 -9.11 -3.68
CA PRO A 21 5.90 -10.16 -4.15
C PRO A 21 6.47 -9.91 -5.55
N PHE A 22 5.73 -9.27 -6.46
CA PHE A 22 6.10 -9.26 -7.88
C PHE A 22 6.67 -7.92 -8.38
N TRP A 23 6.53 -6.82 -7.64
CA TRP A 23 7.02 -5.52 -8.07
C TRP A 23 8.55 -5.47 -8.30
N PRO A 24 9.38 -6.06 -7.43
CA PRO A 24 10.82 -6.14 -7.69
C PRO A 24 11.16 -6.94 -8.97
N ALA A 25 10.39 -8.01 -9.26
CA ALA A 25 10.57 -8.80 -10.48
C ALA A 25 10.23 -7.98 -11.74
N TRP A 26 9.17 -7.17 -11.69
CA TRP A 26 8.83 -6.25 -12.77
C TRP A 26 9.92 -5.19 -13.00
N LEU A 27 10.49 -4.62 -11.94
CA LEU A 27 11.61 -3.68 -12.06
C LEU A 27 12.85 -4.35 -12.70
N LYS A 28 13.14 -5.60 -12.33
CA LYS A 28 14.19 -6.40 -12.96
C LYS A 28 13.90 -6.64 -14.45
N TYR A 29 12.66 -6.98 -14.80
CA TYR A 29 12.20 -7.12 -16.18
C TYR A 29 12.41 -5.85 -17.02
N ARG A 30 12.24 -4.66 -16.39
CA ARG A 30 12.52 -3.35 -17.03
C ARG A 30 14.01 -3.02 -17.12
N GLY A 31 14.90 -3.98 -16.82
CA GLY A 31 16.34 -3.89 -17.00
C GLY A 31 17.11 -3.25 -15.83
N LEU A 32 16.47 -3.04 -14.68
CA LEU A 32 17.15 -2.51 -13.50
C LEU A 32 17.99 -3.61 -12.82
N ASP A 33 19.16 -3.25 -12.35
CA ASP A 33 19.98 -4.12 -11.55
C ASP A 33 19.55 -4.17 -10.07
N ALA A 34 20.13 -5.08 -9.28
CA ALA A 34 19.76 -5.27 -7.88
C ALA A 34 20.02 -4.02 -7.02
N ALA A 35 21.05 -3.23 -7.32
CA ALA A 35 21.38 -2.01 -6.59
C ALA A 35 20.35 -0.91 -6.89
N GLU A 36 19.97 -0.75 -8.14
CA GLU A 36 18.93 0.20 -8.59
C GLU A 36 17.55 -0.14 -7.99
N ILE A 37 17.17 -1.42 -8.01
CA ILE A 37 15.92 -1.90 -7.38
C ILE A 37 15.95 -1.61 -5.88
N SER A 38 17.04 -1.95 -5.20
CA SER A 38 17.21 -1.69 -3.76
C SER A 38 17.09 -0.20 -3.44
N LEU A 39 17.70 0.66 -4.25
CA LEU A 39 17.63 2.11 -4.07
C LEU A 39 16.20 2.64 -4.24
N ILE A 40 15.50 2.24 -5.31
CA ILE A 40 14.10 2.62 -5.56
C ILE A 40 13.21 2.22 -4.39
N LEU A 41 13.31 0.97 -3.93
CA LEU A 41 12.45 0.46 -2.86
C LEU A 41 12.79 1.07 -1.50
N SER A 42 14.07 1.27 -1.20
CA SER A 42 14.50 1.91 0.05
C SER A 42 14.04 3.36 0.15
N VAL A 43 14.21 4.15 -0.92
CA VAL A 43 13.75 5.54 -0.93
C VAL A 43 12.22 5.61 -0.86
N SER A 44 11.51 4.65 -1.46
CA SER A 44 10.05 4.55 -1.34
C SER A 44 9.58 4.32 0.10
N VAL A 45 10.34 3.58 0.91
CA VAL A 45 10.04 3.43 2.35
C VAL A 45 10.15 4.78 3.07
N TRP A 46 11.22 5.55 2.79
CA TRP A 46 11.38 6.87 3.38
C TRP A 46 10.29 7.86 2.94
N ILE A 47 9.96 7.88 1.64
CA ILE A 47 8.85 8.71 1.13
C ILE A 47 7.55 8.38 1.88
N ARG A 48 7.22 7.11 2.07
CA ARG A 48 6.02 6.67 2.80
C ARG A 48 6.05 7.11 4.26
N ALA A 49 7.20 7.07 4.91
CA ALA A 49 7.35 7.50 6.30
C ALA A 49 7.00 8.98 6.50
N PHE A 50 7.24 9.83 5.50
CA PHE A 50 6.88 11.25 5.53
C PHE A 50 5.50 11.53 4.90
N ALA A 51 5.20 10.93 3.76
CA ALA A 51 3.97 11.19 3.02
C ALA A 51 2.73 10.72 3.79
N ASN A 52 2.76 9.53 4.40
CA ASN A 52 1.59 8.99 5.11
C ASN A 52 1.12 9.88 6.27
N PRO A 53 1.98 10.37 7.18
CA PRO A 53 1.56 11.32 8.22
C PRO A 53 1.04 12.64 7.66
N LEU A 54 1.63 13.16 6.59
CA LEU A 54 1.19 14.40 5.96
C LEU A 54 -0.19 14.25 5.32
N ILE A 55 -0.41 13.18 4.57
CA ILE A 55 -1.69 12.87 3.93
C ILE A 55 -2.76 12.62 4.99
N ALA A 56 -2.44 11.86 6.05
CA ALA A 56 -3.34 11.61 7.16
C ALA A 56 -3.70 12.91 7.91
N HIS A 57 -2.69 13.75 8.19
CA HIS A 57 -2.92 15.06 8.81
C HIS A 57 -3.84 15.95 7.96
N PHE A 58 -3.61 16.00 6.66
CA PHE A 58 -4.47 16.74 5.74
C PHE A 58 -5.90 16.18 5.71
N ALA A 59 -6.06 14.86 5.69
CA ALA A 59 -7.35 14.19 5.76
C ALA A 59 -8.10 14.49 7.07
N ASP A 60 -7.38 14.45 8.20
CA ASP A 60 -7.93 14.74 9.53
C ASP A 60 -8.34 16.22 9.65
N ARG A 61 -7.51 17.14 9.18
CA ARG A 61 -7.77 18.58 9.25
C ARG A 61 -8.92 19.02 8.35
N SER A 62 -8.99 18.48 7.13
CA SER A 62 -10.06 18.78 6.18
C SER A 62 -11.37 18.04 6.48
N GLY A 63 -11.34 16.98 7.31
CA GLY A 63 -12.46 16.07 7.52
C GLY A 63 -12.86 15.28 6.26
N ALA A 64 -12.10 15.41 5.19
CA ALA A 64 -12.44 14.90 3.86
C ALA A 64 -11.77 13.54 3.55
N HIS A 65 -11.68 12.63 4.52
CA HIS A 65 -11.00 11.33 4.40
C HIS A 65 -11.36 10.59 3.12
N LYS A 66 -12.66 10.49 2.78
CA LYS A 66 -13.10 9.85 1.53
C LYS A 66 -12.51 10.55 0.30
N LYS A 67 -12.49 11.89 0.27
CA LYS A 67 -11.95 12.64 -0.87
C LYS A 67 -10.44 12.38 -1.01
N VAL A 68 -9.72 12.35 0.10
CA VAL A 68 -8.27 12.06 0.10
C VAL A 68 -8.01 10.63 -0.37
N ILE A 69 -8.80 9.64 0.10
CA ILE A 69 -8.73 8.25 -0.40
C ILE A 69 -8.96 8.21 -1.92
N MET A 70 -9.98 8.90 -2.42
CA MET A 70 -10.27 8.92 -3.86
C MET A 70 -9.17 9.58 -4.69
N ILE A 71 -8.58 10.67 -4.20
CA ILE A 71 -7.43 11.33 -4.85
C ILE A 71 -6.21 10.38 -4.84
N SER A 72 -5.91 9.74 -3.71
CA SER A 72 -4.80 8.81 -3.61
C SER A 72 -4.99 7.56 -4.49
N ALA A 73 -6.19 7.01 -4.55
CA ALA A 73 -6.49 5.85 -5.41
C ALA A 73 -6.43 6.22 -6.89
N GLY A 74 -7.05 7.33 -7.30
CA GLY A 74 -6.98 7.83 -8.68
C GLY A 74 -5.56 8.24 -9.09
N GLY A 75 -4.83 8.90 -8.20
CA GLY A 75 -3.41 9.21 -8.39
C GLY A 75 -2.56 7.94 -8.52
N GLY A 76 -2.87 6.90 -7.74
CA GLY A 76 -2.27 5.59 -7.88
C GLY A 76 -2.51 4.96 -9.25
N VAL A 77 -3.74 4.97 -9.76
CA VAL A 77 -4.04 4.49 -11.12
C VAL A 77 -3.20 5.23 -12.17
N ILE A 78 -3.15 6.56 -12.09
CA ILE A 78 -2.40 7.38 -13.04
C ILE A 78 -0.90 7.09 -12.94
N THR A 79 -0.34 7.05 -11.74
CA THR A 79 1.10 6.82 -11.54
C THR A 79 1.53 5.42 -11.97
N TYR A 80 0.71 4.38 -11.73
CA TYR A 80 1.00 3.05 -12.27
C TYR A 80 0.85 3.00 -13.81
N ALA A 81 -0.08 3.72 -14.41
CA ALA A 81 -0.17 3.82 -15.86
C ALA A 81 1.06 4.51 -16.48
N LEU A 82 1.68 5.49 -15.79
CA LEU A 82 2.90 6.14 -16.25
C LEU A 82 4.10 5.17 -16.35
N PHE A 83 4.12 4.06 -15.60
CA PHE A 83 5.17 3.05 -15.77
C PHE A 83 5.17 2.40 -17.15
N GLY A 84 4.02 2.38 -17.85
CA GLY A 84 3.93 1.87 -19.22
C GLY A 84 4.76 2.67 -20.23
N ILE A 85 5.02 3.95 -19.96
CA ILE A 85 5.77 4.87 -20.82
C ILE A 85 7.09 5.33 -20.20
N ALA A 86 7.32 5.07 -18.91
CA ALA A 86 8.56 5.42 -18.23
C ALA A 86 9.66 4.45 -18.66
N ASP A 87 10.82 4.97 -19.02
CA ASP A 87 11.98 4.15 -19.40
C ASP A 87 13.27 4.66 -18.76
N GLY A 88 14.16 3.72 -18.43
CA GLY A 88 15.40 4.01 -17.73
C GLY A 88 15.22 4.28 -16.23
N PHE A 89 16.35 4.18 -15.50
CA PHE A 89 16.37 4.24 -14.04
C PHE A 89 15.68 5.49 -13.46
N TRP A 90 16.02 6.69 -13.93
CA TRP A 90 15.52 7.92 -13.32
C TRP A 90 14.02 8.14 -13.52
N ALA A 91 13.49 7.76 -14.69
CA ALA A 91 12.06 7.86 -14.95
C ALA A 91 11.28 6.87 -14.05
N LEU A 92 11.73 5.61 -13.98
CA LEU A 92 11.16 4.59 -13.12
C LEU A 92 11.26 4.98 -11.64
N PHE A 93 12.39 5.54 -11.22
CA PHE A 93 12.61 6.02 -9.85
C PHE A 93 11.59 7.10 -9.46
N VAL A 94 11.44 8.15 -10.25
CA VAL A 94 10.51 9.26 -9.94
C VAL A 94 9.07 8.79 -9.93
N VAL A 95 8.66 8.00 -10.94
CA VAL A 95 7.30 7.45 -11.00
C VAL A 95 7.02 6.54 -9.80
N ASN A 96 8.01 5.73 -9.38
CA ASN A 96 7.85 4.84 -8.22
C ASN A 96 7.70 5.61 -6.91
N LEU A 97 8.37 6.74 -6.74
CA LEU A 97 8.18 7.59 -5.55
C LEU A 97 6.74 8.14 -5.49
N LEU A 98 6.23 8.62 -6.61
CA LEU A 98 4.86 9.15 -6.71
C LEU A 98 3.83 8.03 -6.47
N ALA A 99 4.00 6.88 -7.12
CA ALA A 99 3.14 5.72 -6.94
C ALA A 99 3.12 5.23 -5.49
N SER A 100 4.30 5.14 -4.85
CA SER A 100 4.42 4.72 -3.45
C SER A 100 3.73 5.69 -2.48
N ALA A 101 3.83 7.00 -2.71
CA ALA A 101 3.16 8.00 -1.89
C ALA A 101 1.63 7.91 -2.00
N MET A 102 1.11 7.66 -3.22
CA MET A 102 -0.34 7.56 -3.46
C MET A 102 -0.90 6.23 -2.96
N PHE A 103 -0.30 5.12 -3.35
CA PHE A 103 -0.81 3.79 -3.06
C PHE A 103 -0.80 3.45 -1.57
N MET A 104 0.34 3.64 -0.92
CA MET A 104 0.50 3.21 0.47
C MET A 104 -0.26 4.07 1.50
N ALA A 105 -0.70 5.27 1.13
CA ALA A 105 -1.57 6.09 1.96
C ALA A 105 -3.00 5.50 2.09
N LEU A 106 -3.44 4.66 1.15
CA LEU A 106 -4.77 4.07 1.15
C LEU A 106 -5.02 3.18 2.37
N ILE A 107 -3.99 2.45 2.83
CA ILE A 107 -4.11 1.54 3.97
C ILE A 107 -4.41 2.32 5.26
N PRO A 108 -3.56 3.23 5.75
CA PRO A 108 -3.81 3.92 7.02
C PRO A 108 -5.04 4.84 6.97
N LEU A 109 -5.36 5.43 5.83
CA LEU A 109 -6.59 6.21 5.66
C LEU A 109 -7.84 5.34 5.79
N GLY A 110 -7.83 4.17 5.16
CA GLY A 110 -8.91 3.18 5.24
C GLY A 110 -9.06 2.63 6.66
N GLU A 111 -7.96 2.31 7.32
CA GLU A 111 -7.95 1.81 8.71
C GLU A 111 -8.50 2.82 9.70
N ASN A 112 -8.12 4.09 9.59
CA ASN A 112 -8.67 5.17 10.42
C ASN A 112 -10.19 5.29 10.23
N LEU A 113 -10.66 5.26 8.97
CA LEU A 113 -12.08 5.39 8.67
C LEU A 113 -12.88 4.16 9.13
N ALA A 114 -12.36 2.95 8.91
CA ALA A 114 -13.01 1.69 9.27
C ALA A 114 -13.06 1.49 10.80
N SER A 115 -11.95 1.73 11.50
CA SER A 115 -11.88 1.61 12.96
C SER A 115 -12.88 2.55 13.65
N ARG A 116 -12.97 3.82 13.22
CA ARG A 116 -13.97 4.75 13.73
C ARG A 116 -15.40 4.32 13.41
N ALA A 117 -15.62 3.83 12.18
CA ALA A 117 -16.94 3.36 11.75
C ALA A 117 -17.38 2.10 12.50
N SER A 118 -16.46 1.22 12.87
CA SER A 118 -16.75 -0.01 13.60
C SER A 118 -17.32 0.28 14.99
N VAL A 119 -16.78 1.28 15.70
CA VAL A 119 -17.28 1.73 17.00
C VAL A 119 -18.66 2.38 16.85
N GLU A 120 -18.84 3.26 15.86
CA GLU A 120 -20.09 4.00 15.66
C GLU A 120 -21.26 3.11 15.21
N HIS A 121 -20.99 2.17 14.32
CA HIS A 121 -22.01 1.29 13.73
C HIS A 121 -22.01 -0.12 14.32
N LYS A 122 -21.24 -0.35 15.40
CA LYS A 122 -21.19 -1.61 16.17
C LYS A 122 -20.96 -2.86 15.29
N PHE A 123 -20.03 -2.79 14.34
CA PHE A 123 -19.60 -3.97 13.57
C PHE A 123 -18.17 -4.40 13.97
N ASP A 124 -17.89 -5.69 13.78
CA ASP A 124 -16.58 -6.27 14.06
C ASP A 124 -15.56 -5.82 13.01
N TYR A 125 -14.59 -5.00 13.43
CA TYR A 125 -13.49 -4.55 12.58
C TYR A 125 -12.61 -5.72 12.10
N GLY A 126 -12.37 -6.71 12.94
CA GLY A 126 -11.56 -7.87 12.59
C GLY A 126 -12.14 -8.66 11.41
N ARG A 127 -13.46 -8.87 11.40
CA ARG A 127 -14.15 -9.53 10.29
C ARG A 127 -14.08 -8.74 8.99
N VAL A 128 -14.13 -7.43 9.07
CA VAL A 128 -13.98 -6.57 7.89
C VAL A 128 -12.54 -6.64 7.36
N ARG A 129 -11.56 -6.57 8.25
CA ARG A 129 -10.12 -6.61 7.91
C ARG A 129 -9.70 -7.99 7.35
N LEU A 130 -10.37 -9.07 7.77
CA LEU A 130 -10.12 -10.44 7.30
C LEU A 130 -10.25 -10.55 5.77
N TRP A 131 -11.19 -9.83 5.15
CA TRP A 131 -11.32 -9.81 3.68
C TRP A 131 -10.04 -9.33 2.98
N GLY A 132 -9.33 -8.37 3.59
CA GLY A 132 -8.02 -7.96 3.09
C GLY A 132 -7.00 -9.11 3.12
N SER A 133 -6.93 -9.88 4.19
CA SER A 133 -6.01 -11.02 4.28
C SER A 133 -6.33 -12.12 3.27
N ILE A 134 -7.61 -12.46 3.11
CA ILE A 134 -8.07 -13.45 2.13
C ILE A 134 -7.68 -13.01 0.71
N THR A 135 -8.01 -11.76 0.35
CA THR A 135 -7.71 -11.27 -1.01
C THR A 135 -6.22 -11.09 -1.25
N PHE A 136 -5.42 -10.76 -0.23
CA PHE A 136 -3.96 -10.74 -0.34
C PHE A 136 -3.41 -12.11 -0.74
N ILE A 137 -3.81 -13.18 -0.02
CA ILE A 137 -3.35 -14.55 -0.31
C ILE A 137 -3.79 -14.98 -1.71
N LEU A 138 -5.06 -14.78 -2.04
CA LEU A 138 -5.58 -15.11 -3.37
C LEU A 138 -4.88 -14.32 -4.48
N ALA A 139 -4.58 -13.04 -4.24
CA ALA A 139 -3.91 -12.19 -5.21
C ALA A 139 -2.45 -12.61 -5.43
N ALA A 140 -1.74 -13.00 -4.37
CA ALA A 140 -0.38 -13.52 -4.48
C ALA A 140 -0.36 -14.83 -5.28
N TYR A 141 -1.25 -15.78 -4.94
CA TYR A 141 -1.34 -17.07 -5.63
C TYR A 141 -1.76 -16.93 -7.10
N ILE A 142 -2.87 -16.24 -7.36
CA ILE A 142 -3.35 -16.01 -8.75
C ILE A 142 -2.34 -15.16 -9.53
N GLY A 143 -1.73 -14.18 -8.87
CA GLY A 143 -0.70 -13.34 -9.47
C GLY A 143 0.50 -14.15 -9.95
N GLY A 144 1.02 -15.08 -9.13
CA GLY A 144 2.08 -15.99 -9.51
C GLY A 144 1.70 -16.83 -10.72
N TRP A 145 0.53 -17.44 -10.70
CA TRP A 145 0.00 -18.23 -11.81
C TRP A 145 -0.14 -17.43 -13.14
N VAL A 146 -0.56 -16.17 -13.06
CA VAL A 146 -0.66 -15.28 -14.23
C VAL A 146 0.72 -14.92 -14.75
N VAL A 147 1.65 -14.56 -13.85
CA VAL A 147 3.02 -14.17 -14.22
C VAL A 147 3.76 -15.32 -14.89
N GLU A 148 3.62 -16.55 -14.36
CA GLU A 148 4.22 -17.75 -14.95
C GLU A 148 3.77 -17.97 -16.41
N ARG A 149 2.50 -17.69 -16.73
CA ARG A 149 1.93 -17.88 -18.08
C ARG A 149 2.10 -16.71 -19.03
N SER A 150 2.01 -15.49 -18.51
CA SER A 150 1.93 -14.27 -19.30
C SER A 150 3.20 -13.42 -19.24
N GLY A 151 4.17 -13.82 -18.40
CA GLY A 151 5.41 -13.08 -18.20
C GLY A 151 5.27 -11.87 -17.26
N ASP A 152 6.41 -11.27 -16.94
CA ASP A 152 6.54 -10.19 -15.97
C ASP A 152 5.82 -8.89 -16.35
N GLU A 153 5.54 -8.68 -17.64
CA GLU A 153 4.77 -7.52 -18.11
C GLU A 153 3.35 -7.50 -17.52
N ALA A 154 2.76 -8.67 -17.28
CA ALA A 154 1.43 -8.81 -16.72
C ALA A 154 1.31 -8.20 -15.31
N ILE A 155 2.42 -8.11 -14.56
CA ILE A 155 2.46 -7.56 -13.21
C ILE A 155 1.94 -6.12 -13.19
N LEU A 156 2.41 -5.28 -14.11
CA LEU A 156 1.97 -3.88 -14.19
C LEU A 156 0.46 -3.79 -14.45
N TRP A 157 -0.05 -4.56 -15.40
CA TRP A 157 -1.47 -4.53 -15.76
C TRP A 157 -2.37 -5.06 -14.63
N MET A 158 -1.92 -6.09 -13.91
CA MET A 158 -2.63 -6.58 -12.73
C MET A 158 -2.69 -5.52 -11.62
N ILE A 159 -1.59 -4.80 -11.37
CA ILE A 159 -1.57 -3.72 -10.37
C ILE A 159 -2.50 -2.58 -10.79
N ILE A 160 -2.47 -2.16 -12.06
CA ILE A 160 -3.38 -1.13 -12.57
C ILE A 160 -4.85 -1.56 -12.40
N ALA A 161 -5.19 -2.78 -12.76
CA ALA A 161 -6.55 -3.31 -12.60
C ALA A 161 -6.98 -3.33 -11.11
N ALA A 162 -6.09 -3.75 -10.22
CA ALA A 162 -6.34 -3.75 -8.78
C ALA A 162 -6.47 -2.32 -8.21
N MET A 163 -5.68 -1.35 -8.70
CA MET A 163 -5.81 0.05 -8.32
C MET A 163 -7.12 0.68 -8.82
N VAL A 164 -7.57 0.33 -10.02
CA VAL A 164 -8.90 0.72 -10.52
C VAL A 164 -10.00 0.12 -9.63
N ALA A 165 -9.88 -1.14 -9.23
CA ALA A 165 -10.81 -1.76 -8.29
C ALA A 165 -10.82 -1.04 -6.94
N ALA A 166 -9.66 -0.64 -6.41
CA ALA A 166 -9.54 0.14 -5.17
C ALA A 166 -10.17 1.54 -5.31
N PHE A 167 -9.97 2.19 -6.46
CA PHE A 167 -10.60 3.47 -6.77
C PHE A 167 -12.13 3.35 -6.81
N VAL A 168 -12.66 2.33 -7.49
CA VAL A 168 -14.11 2.06 -7.57
C VAL A 168 -14.66 1.73 -6.17
N ALA A 169 -13.97 0.89 -5.41
CA ALA A 169 -14.36 0.55 -4.03
C ALA A 169 -14.42 1.79 -3.12
N GLY A 170 -13.55 2.77 -3.34
CA GLY A 170 -13.54 4.05 -2.62
C GLY A 170 -14.85 4.83 -2.73
N PHE A 171 -15.60 4.71 -3.85
CA PHE A 171 -16.92 5.34 -3.99
C PHE A 171 -17.94 4.80 -2.98
N SER A 172 -17.81 3.54 -2.56
CA SER A 172 -18.71 2.92 -1.60
C SER A 172 -18.52 3.44 -0.17
N LEU A 173 -17.38 4.04 0.15
CA LEU A 173 -17.07 4.54 1.47
C LEU A 173 -18.00 5.69 1.89
N PRO A 174 -18.37 5.77 3.18
CA PRO A 174 -19.22 6.83 3.67
C PRO A 174 -18.49 8.19 3.64
N ARG A 175 -19.23 9.25 3.31
CA ARG A 175 -18.78 10.62 3.57
C ARG A 175 -19.00 10.91 5.05
N ARG A 176 -17.98 11.41 5.74
CA ARG A 176 -18.12 11.91 7.10
C ARG A 176 -17.93 13.41 7.11
N PRO A 177 -18.81 14.16 7.81
CA PRO A 177 -18.56 15.57 8.03
C PRO A 177 -17.32 15.72 8.93
N ALA A 178 -16.58 16.80 8.70
CA ALA A 178 -15.53 17.22 9.62
C ALA A 178 -16.17 17.43 11.00
N ARG A 179 -15.76 16.64 11.99
CA ARG A 179 -16.17 16.87 13.36
C ARG A 179 -15.13 17.83 13.94
N ASP A 180 -15.58 18.96 14.46
CA ASP A 180 -14.73 19.90 15.19
C ASP A 180 -14.00 19.15 16.30
N ARG A 181 -12.75 18.80 16.04
CA ARG A 181 -11.84 18.33 17.08
C ARG A 181 -10.86 19.46 17.36
N PRO A 182 -10.61 19.76 18.65
CA PRO A 182 -9.52 20.64 18.98
C PRO A 182 -8.26 20.11 18.31
N SER A 183 -7.60 20.95 17.54
CA SER A 183 -6.34 20.63 16.87
C SER A 183 -5.30 20.36 17.95
N VAL A 184 -5.10 19.08 18.29
CA VAL A 184 -4.00 18.69 19.15
C VAL A 184 -2.73 18.95 18.34
N ARG A 185 -1.97 19.99 18.71
CA ARG A 185 -0.66 20.27 18.15
C ARG A 185 0.21 19.02 18.29
N PHE A 186 0.55 18.40 17.18
CA PHE A 186 1.48 17.28 17.01
C PHE A 186 1.81 16.48 18.29
N PRO A 187 1.01 15.50 18.71
CA PRO A 187 1.30 14.68 19.88
C PRO A 187 2.51 13.77 19.66
N ALA A 188 3.00 13.63 18.42
CA ALA A 188 4.13 12.78 18.07
C ALA A 188 5.40 13.11 18.89
N PHE A 189 5.73 14.38 19.10
CA PHE A 189 6.89 14.76 19.90
C PHE A 189 6.73 14.41 21.40
N VAL A 190 5.51 14.37 21.91
CA VAL A 190 5.24 13.96 23.29
C VAL A 190 5.43 12.45 23.44
N LEU A 191 4.99 11.67 22.45
CA LEU A 191 5.17 10.22 22.41
C LEU A 191 6.65 9.81 22.31
N LEU A 192 7.45 10.51 21.51
CA LEU A 192 8.88 10.27 21.38
C LEU A 192 9.68 10.51 22.67
N ARG A 193 9.11 11.17 23.69
CA ARG A 193 9.72 11.31 25.02
C ARG A 193 9.39 10.14 25.97
N GLN A 194 8.49 9.26 25.60
CA GLN A 194 8.08 8.12 26.41
C GLN A 194 8.97 6.91 26.10
N LYS A 195 9.73 6.42 27.09
CA LYS A 195 10.63 5.25 26.93
C LYS A 195 9.90 4.00 26.43
N SER A 196 8.70 3.72 26.96
CA SER A 196 7.88 2.58 26.53
C SER A 196 7.48 2.67 25.05
N PHE A 197 7.17 3.87 24.56
CA PHE A 197 6.86 4.10 23.15
C PHE A 197 8.09 3.90 22.25
N LEU A 198 9.25 4.37 22.67
CA LEU A 198 10.51 4.16 21.94
C LEU A 198 10.89 2.68 21.87
N VAL A 199 10.77 1.94 22.97
CA VAL A 199 11.01 0.49 23.01
C VAL A 199 10.03 -0.24 22.10
N PHE A 200 8.74 0.13 22.13
CA PHE A 200 7.73 -0.43 21.24
C PHE A 200 8.08 -0.20 19.76
N ILE A 201 8.38 1.05 19.40
CA ILE A 201 8.78 1.39 18.01
C ILE A 201 10.02 0.61 17.58
N ALA A 202 11.05 0.55 18.43
CA ALA A 202 12.29 -0.19 18.14
C ALA A 202 11.99 -1.68 17.91
N ALA A 203 11.20 -2.31 18.78
CA ALA A 203 10.87 -3.73 18.67
C ALA A 203 10.07 -4.02 17.38
N VAL A 204 9.06 -3.20 17.07
CA VAL A 204 8.27 -3.35 15.83
C VAL A 204 9.14 -3.10 14.59
N SER A 205 10.03 -2.11 14.63
CA SER A 205 10.96 -1.83 13.52
C SER A 205 11.92 -2.99 13.26
N LEU A 206 12.49 -3.58 14.29
CA LEU A 206 13.37 -4.75 14.17
C LEU A 206 12.61 -5.96 13.59
N LEU A 207 11.42 -6.23 14.12
CA LEU A 207 10.56 -7.30 13.61
C LEU A 207 10.21 -7.10 12.13
N GLN A 208 9.81 -5.88 11.76
CA GLN A 208 9.45 -5.57 10.37
C GLN A 208 10.66 -5.62 9.44
N SER A 209 11.83 -5.18 9.90
CA SER A 209 13.07 -5.20 9.12
C SER A 209 13.55 -6.63 8.82
N SER A 210 13.27 -7.60 9.69
CA SER A 210 13.65 -9.00 9.46
C SER A 210 12.99 -9.62 8.22
N HIS A 211 11.86 -9.09 7.80
CA HIS A 211 11.13 -9.54 6.60
C HIS A 211 11.54 -8.80 5.32
N ALA A 212 12.31 -7.72 5.44
CA ALA A 212 12.58 -6.83 4.31
C ALA A 212 13.26 -7.55 3.14
N VAL A 213 14.28 -8.38 3.42
CA VAL A 213 15.01 -9.13 2.39
C VAL A 213 14.08 -10.11 1.66
N LEU A 214 13.24 -10.83 2.41
CA LEU A 214 12.28 -11.77 1.84
C LEU A 214 11.27 -11.07 0.91
N TYR A 215 10.71 -9.94 1.34
CA TYR A 215 9.72 -9.22 0.53
C TYR A 215 10.32 -8.53 -0.71
N VAL A 216 11.59 -8.15 -0.66
CA VAL A 216 12.23 -7.47 -1.79
C VAL A 216 12.81 -8.46 -2.80
N PHE A 217 13.48 -9.49 -2.34
CA PHE A 217 14.26 -10.39 -3.20
C PHE A 217 13.74 -11.82 -3.24
N GLY A 218 12.73 -12.17 -2.44
CA GLY A 218 12.24 -13.55 -2.33
C GLY A 218 11.87 -14.14 -3.68
N THR A 219 11.02 -13.49 -4.45
CA THR A 219 10.59 -13.97 -5.78
C THR A 219 11.78 -14.11 -6.75
N ILE A 220 12.69 -13.13 -6.76
CA ILE A 220 13.88 -13.16 -7.63
C ILE A 220 14.78 -14.34 -7.24
N HIS A 221 15.02 -14.51 -5.94
CA HIS A 221 15.86 -15.60 -5.43
C HIS A 221 15.28 -16.98 -5.71
N TRP A 222 13.97 -17.15 -5.52
CA TRP A 222 13.32 -18.44 -5.79
C TRP A 222 13.32 -18.80 -7.27
N ARG A 223 13.13 -17.85 -8.16
CA ARG A 223 13.27 -18.05 -9.61
C ARG A 223 14.69 -18.48 -9.98
N GLU A 224 15.72 -17.83 -9.43
CA GLU A 224 17.13 -18.19 -9.66
C GLU A 224 17.45 -19.58 -9.10
N ALA A 225 16.75 -20.02 -8.06
CA ALA A 225 16.82 -21.37 -7.50
C ALA A 225 16.00 -22.42 -8.30
N GLY A 226 15.29 -22.01 -9.36
CA GLY A 226 14.49 -22.88 -10.22
C GLY A 226 13.12 -23.26 -9.65
N LEU A 227 12.63 -22.52 -8.65
CA LEU A 227 11.29 -22.71 -8.08
C LEU A 227 10.25 -21.94 -8.90
N PRO A 228 9.02 -22.48 -9.09
CA PRO A 228 7.93 -21.80 -9.77
C PRO A 228 7.39 -20.62 -8.94
N ASP A 229 6.63 -19.75 -9.59
CA ASP A 229 6.06 -18.54 -8.96
C ASP A 229 4.75 -18.78 -8.20
N ASP A 230 4.17 -19.99 -8.27
CA ASP A 230 2.90 -20.41 -7.66
C ASP A 230 3.01 -21.09 -6.28
#